data_e0fc7360122c19397073f709880f6a96
#
_entry.id   e0fc7360122c19397073f709880f6a96
#
_cell.length_a   1.000
_cell.length_b   1.000
_cell.length_c   1.000
_cell.angle_alpha   90.00
_cell.angle_beta   90.00
_cell.angle_gamma   90.00
#
_symmetry.space_group_name_H-M   'P 1'
#
loop_
_entity.id
_entity.type
_entity.pdbx_description
1 polymer ?
#
loop_
_entity_poly.entity_id
_entity_poly.type
_entity_poly.pdbx_seq_one_letter_code
_entity_poly.pdbx_strand_id
1 'polypeptide(L)'
;MPERKPPTEIVILTVGGCLSIQPDSIVVFFIACCTMSFFKTPLIGLKADSFRHPLDLEATRALKQIPGIDMLVRNWLGPMAEQVFYVENIASSILVGEKQLPDLYKLLLDACKILDIDPPQLYVRQHPAPNAYTFAVRGKQPFVVLHTSLIDMLTPEEIQAVIAHELGHLKCDHSVYLTPVNLLILAAAIVPNVGTIVAQAIQAQLLEWVRCAEFTCDRAALLATQDPKVVMSVLMKLAGGSPTLAPQLNLDAFVAQARAYDDISKTELGEMVKAARTAQLTHPVPVLRAREIDRWASSTEYQTLLHSHGLKSTNNEVAPKGGWRNW
;
A
#
# COMPACT_ATOMS: atom_id res chain seq x y z
N MET A 1 64.41 2.91 22.88
CA MET A 1 63.46 1.86 22.49
C MET A 1 62.25 1.98 23.41
N PRO A 2 61.07 2.34 22.96
CA PRO A 2 59.89 2.37 23.81
C PRO A 2 59.18 1.01 23.76
N GLU A 3 58.84 0.53 24.93
CA GLU A 3 58.12 -0.73 25.18
C GLU A 3 56.72 -0.72 24.55
N ARG A 4 56.36 -1.80 23.86
CA ARG A 4 55.05 -2.04 23.33
C ARG A 4 54.12 -2.50 24.46
N LYS A 5 53.00 -1.78 24.66
CA LYS A 5 51.90 -2.26 25.49
C LYS A 5 51.21 -3.47 24.84
N PRO A 6 50.73 -4.42 25.64
CA PRO A 6 49.99 -5.60 25.13
C PRO A 6 48.58 -5.23 24.62
N PRO A 7 47.97 -6.06 23.76
CA PRO A 7 46.65 -5.80 23.20
C PRO A 7 45.56 -5.90 24.25
N THR A 8 44.57 -5.02 24.14
CA THR A 8 43.37 -4.96 24.98
C THR A 8 42.50 -6.20 24.79
N GLU A 9 42.28 -6.96 25.83
CA GLU A 9 41.31 -8.07 25.81
C GLU A 9 39.88 -7.58 25.65
N ILE A 10 39.13 -8.22 24.73
CA ILE A 10 37.71 -7.97 24.54
C ILE A 10 36.94 -8.95 25.44
N VAL A 11 36.27 -8.43 26.46
CA VAL A 11 35.37 -9.22 27.32
C VAL A 11 33.94 -9.06 26.82
N ILE A 12 33.34 -10.16 26.38
CA ILE A 12 31.89 -10.23 26.02
C ILE A 12 31.13 -10.62 27.30
N LEU A 13 30.30 -9.73 27.81
CA LEU A 13 29.41 -10.00 28.94
C LEU A 13 27.98 -10.25 28.48
N THR A 14 27.47 -11.44 28.78
CA THR A 14 26.05 -11.79 28.65
C THR A 14 25.27 -11.29 29.87
N VAL A 15 24.05 -10.82 29.64
CA VAL A 15 23.16 -10.23 30.65
C VAL A 15 22.80 -11.26 31.73
N GLY A 16 23.12 -10.97 32.97
CA GLY A 16 22.65 -11.77 34.11
C GLY A 16 23.59 -11.86 35.31
N GLY A 17 24.24 -10.80 35.74
CA GLY A 17 25.02 -10.81 36.98
C GLY A 17 25.50 -9.44 37.44
N CYS A 18 25.29 -9.17 38.73
CA CYS A 18 25.74 -7.94 39.39
C CYS A 18 27.28 -7.88 39.41
N LEU A 19 27.89 -6.84 38.85
CA LEU A 19 29.34 -6.67 38.77
C LEU A 19 29.79 -5.40 39.49
N SER A 20 30.79 -5.57 40.38
CA SER A 20 31.53 -4.50 40.99
C SER A 20 32.54 -3.89 39.99
N ILE A 21 32.51 -2.58 39.85
CA ILE A 21 33.31 -1.82 38.88
C ILE A 21 34.65 -1.47 39.54
N GLN A 22 35.78 -1.77 38.89
CA GLN A 22 37.11 -1.23 39.21
C GLN A 22 37.45 -0.03 38.31
N PRO A 23 38.20 0.97 38.82
CA PRO A 23 38.23 2.32 38.18
C PRO A 23 39.11 2.52 36.95
N ASP A 24 39.79 1.54 36.40
CA ASP A 24 40.79 1.72 35.31
C ASP A 24 40.47 1.01 33.99
N SER A 25 39.21 0.65 33.74
CA SER A 25 38.81 0.03 32.48
C SER A 25 37.95 0.95 31.64
N ILE A 26 38.39 1.28 30.43
CA ILE A 26 37.52 1.97 29.43
C ILE A 26 36.50 0.96 28.96
N VAL A 27 35.28 1.08 29.45
CA VAL A 27 34.12 0.29 28.98
C VAL A 27 33.56 0.96 27.74
N VAL A 28 33.82 0.40 26.58
CA VAL A 28 33.11 0.78 25.34
C VAL A 28 31.75 0.10 25.35
N PHE A 29 30.69 0.85 25.67
CA PHE A 29 29.34 0.38 25.48
C PHE A 29 29.05 0.28 23.99
N PHE A 30 29.10 -0.92 23.43
CA PHE A 30 28.34 -1.21 22.24
C PHE A 30 26.86 -1.28 22.66
N ILE A 31 26.16 -0.17 22.50
CA ILE A 31 24.70 -0.21 22.42
C ILE A 31 24.41 -0.96 21.12
N ALA A 32 24.29 -2.28 21.19
CA ALA A 32 23.55 -3.01 20.18
C ALA A 32 22.16 -2.38 20.18
N CYS A 33 21.92 -1.48 19.25
CA CYS A 33 20.58 -1.04 18.91
C CYS A 33 19.86 -2.29 18.41
N CYS A 34 19.37 -3.08 19.37
CA CYS A 34 18.43 -4.16 19.11
C CYS A 34 17.20 -3.42 18.57
N THR A 35 17.16 -3.21 17.27
CA THR A 35 15.91 -2.91 16.58
C THR A 35 15.02 -4.08 16.93
N MET A 36 14.13 -3.88 17.91
CA MET A 36 13.03 -4.81 18.16
C MET A 36 12.24 -4.84 16.85
N SER A 37 12.59 -5.76 15.99
CA SER A 37 11.76 -6.16 14.88
C SER A 37 10.48 -6.69 15.54
N PHE A 38 9.48 -5.84 15.68
CA PHE A 38 8.14 -6.28 16.03
C PHE A 38 7.73 -7.26 14.94
N PHE A 39 7.67 -8.54 15.27
CA PHE A 39 7.18 -9.56 14.36
C PHE A 39 5.73 -9.19 14.01
N LYS A 40 5.52 -8.74 12.78
CA LYS A 40 4.20 -8.42 12.28
C LYS A 40 3.36 -9.69 12.26
N THR A 41 2.14 -9.60 12.74
CA THR A 41 1.23 -10.75 12.85
C THR A 41 0.67 -11.12 11.47
N PRO A 42 0.89 -12.34 10.95
CA PRO A 42 0.22 -12.81 9.75
C PRO A 42 -1.30 -12.91 9.95
N LEU A 43 -2.07 -12.44 8.98
CA LEU A 43 -3.54 -12.41 9.05
C LEU A 43 -4.14 -13.58 8.25
N ILE A 44 -3.89 -14.81 8.71
CA ILE A 44 -4.31 -16.04 8.04
C ILE A 44 -5.84 -16.10 7.88
N GLY A 45 -6.32 -16.34 6.66
CA GLY A 45 -7.73 -16.34 6.31
C GLY A 45 -8.35 -14.95 6.23
N LEU A 46 -7.54 -13.89 6.10
CA LEU A 46 -8.03 -12.52 5.90
C LEU A 46 -8.92 -12.44 4.67
N LYS A 47 -10.16 -12.05 4.84
CA LYS A 47 -11.11 -11.82 3.74
C LYS A 47 -11.12 -10.34 3.36
N ALA A 48 -11.29 -10.04 2.07
CA ALA A 48 -11.40 -8.66 1.58
C ALA A 48 -12.46 -7.85 2.34
N ASP A 49 -13.65 -8.42 2.51
CA ASP A 49 -14.78 -7.74 3.15
C ASP A 49 -14.56 -7.44 4.64
N SER A 50 -13.58 -8.11 5.30
CA SER A 50 -13.30 -7.87 6.73
C SER A 50 -12.55 -6.57 7.00
N PHE A 51 -11.91 -5.98 5.99
CA PHE A 51 -11.21 -4.69 6.13
C PHE A 51 -11.64 -3.65 5.10
N ARG A 52 -12.54 -4.02 4.18
CA ARG A 52 -13.02 -3.12 3.13
C ARG A 52 -13.68 -1.88 3.73
N HIS A 53 -13.31 -0.71 3.24
CA HIS A 53 -13.93 0.53 3.67
C HIS A 53 -15.44 0.53 3.32
N PRO A 54 -16.33 0.99 4.20
CA PRO A 54 -17.78 0.95 3.95
C PRO A 54 -18.19 1.59 2.62
N LEU A 55 -17.61 2.74 2.28
CA LEU A 55 -17.89 3.42 1.01
C LEU A 55 -17.46 2.57 -0.21
N ASP A 56 -16.32 1.90 -0.14
CA ASP A 56 -15.90 0.99 -1.21
C ASP A 56 -16.82 -0.22 -1.32
N LEU A 57 -17.25 -0.79 -0.21
CA LEU A 57 -18.19 -1.92 -0.21
C LEU A 57 -19.51 -1.56 -0.89
N GLU A 58 -20.05 -0.38 -0.58
CA GLU A 58 -21.27 0.15 -1.17
C GLU A 58 -21.08 0.44 -2.66
N ALA A 59 -20.03 1.17 -3.02
CA ALA A 59 -19.72 1.52 -4.39
C ALA A 59 -19.42 0.30 -5.27
N THR A 60 -18.73 -0.71 -4.73
CA THR A 60 -18.48 -1.99 -5.43
C THR A 60 -19.78 -2.77 -5.66
N ARG A 61 -20.70 -2.77 -4.68
CA ARG A 61 -22.02 -3.40 -4.85
C ARG A 61 -22.82 -2.69 -5.94
N ALA A 62 -22.84 -1.36 -5.94
CA ALA A 62 -23.51 -0.56 -6.97
C ALA A 62 -22.93 -0.83 -8.37
N LEU A 63 -21.59 -0.90 -8.48
CA LEU A 63 -20.91 -1.22 -9.74
C LEU A 63 -21.32 -2.59 -10.28
N LYS A 64 -21.36 -3.61 -9.43
CA LYS A 64 -21.79 -4.98 -9.81
C LYS A 64 -23.25 -5.08 -10.25
N GLN A 65 -24.08 -4.12 -9.87
CA GLN A 65 -25.50 -4.08 -10.28
C GLN A 65 -25.71 -3.47 -11.68
N ILE A 66 -24.68 -2.84 -12.27
CA ILE A 66 -24.78 -2.29 -13.63
C ILE A 66 -24.96 -3.44 -14.62
N PRO A 67 -26.09 -3.49 -15.37
CA PRO A 67 -26.34 -4.57 -16.31
C PRO A 67 -25.25 -4.66 -17.38
N GLY A 68 -24.69 -5.85 -17.57
CA GLY A 68 -23.68 -6.10 -18.60
C GLY A 68 -22.24 -5.76 -18.20
N ILE A 69 -21.99 -5.15 -17.02
CA ILE A 69 -20.61 -4.84 -16.59
C ILE A 69 -19.75 -6.10 -16.50
N ASP A 70 -20.29 -7.18 -15.96
CA ASP A 70 -19.58 -8.46 -15.88
C ASP A 70 -19.26 -9.06 -17.25
N MET A 71 -20.18 -8.91 -18.23
CA MET A 71 -19.97 -9.35 -19.60
C MET A 71 -18.89 -8.50 -20.28
N LEU A 72 -18.93 -7.18 -20.08
CA LEU A 72 -17.94 -6.24 -20.59
C LEU A 72 -16.54 -6.56 -20.05
N VAL A 73 -16.44 -6.76 -18.73
CA VAL A 73 -15.18 -7.12 -18.06
C VAL A 73 -14.65 -8.47 -18.57
N ARG A 74 -15.52 -9.44 -18.80
CA ARG A 74 -15.11 -10.80 -19.20
C ARG A 74 -14.70 -10.93 -20.65
N ASN A 75 -15.37 -10.23 -21.58
CA ASN A 75 -15.33 -10.60 -23.00
C ASN A 75 -14.67 -9.56 -23.92
N TRP A 76 -14.56 -8.30 -23.51
CA TRP A 76 -14.27 -7.25 -24.50
C TRP A 76 -12.83 -6.76 -24.56
N LEU A 77 -12.08 -6.91 -23.49
CA LEU A 77 -10.79 -6.22 -23.37
C LEU A 77 -9.61 -7.17 -23.10
N GLY A 78 -9.91 -8.45 -22.91
CA GLY A 78 -8.94 -9.36 -22.37
C GLY A 78 -7.69 -9.58 -23.25
N PRO A 79 -7.73 -10.28 -24.38
CA PRO A 79 -6.49 -10.87 -24.88
C PRO A 79 -5.49 -9.89 -25.50
N MET A 80 -5.97 -8.85 -26.22
CA MET A 80 -5.08 -7.97 -26.98
C MET A 80 -4.48 -6.84 -26.15
N ALA A 81 -5.30 -6.16 -25.35
CA ALA A 81 -4.81 -5.10 -24.46
C ALA A 81 -3.86 -5.67 -23.41
N GLU A 82 -4.17 -6.84 -22.85
CA GLU A 82 -3.31 -7.58 -21.94
C GLU A 82 -1.93 -7.83 -22.50
N GLN A 83 -1.88 -8.32 -23.73
CA GLN A 83 -0.64 -8.71 -24.37
C GLN A 83 0.24 -7.48 -24.64
N VAL A 84 -0.37 -6.37 -25.05
CA VAL A 84 0.35 -5.11 -25.28
C VAL A 84 0.93 -4.57 -23.97
N PHE A 85 0.12 -4.47 -22.90
CA PHE A 85 0.58 -3.99 -21.59
C PHE A 85 1.63 -4.93 -20.97
N TYR A 86 1.47 -6.24 -21.12
CA TYR A 86 2.43 -7.20 -20.60
C TYR A 86 3.78 -7.09 -21.34
N VAL A 87 3.76 -7.02 -22.67
CA VAL A 87 4.98 -6.87 -23.48
C VAL A 87 5.64 -5.53 -23.21
N GLU A 88 4.90 -4.44 -23.15
CA GLU A 88 5.43 -3.12 -22.81
C GLU A 88 6.10 -3.11 -21.42
N ASN A 89 5.47 -3.75 -20.44
CA ASN A 89 6.01 -3.80 -19.10
C ASN A 89 7.30 -4.61 -19.01
N ILE A 90 7.36 -5.80 -19.64
CA ILE A 90 8.59 -6.61 -19.69
C ILE A 90 9.71 -5.87 -20.44
N ALA A 91 9.37 -5.17 -21.51
CA ALA A 91 10.36 -4.47 -22.32
C ALA A 91 10.96 -3.23 -21.64
N SER A 92 10.22 -2.61 -20.72
CA SER A 92 10.58 -1.32 -20.10
C SER A 92 10.83 -1.35 -18.59
N SER A 93 10.78 -2.54 -17.97
CA SER A 93 10.87 -2.68 -16.51
C SER A 93 11.77 -3.86 -16.12
N ILE A 94 12.25 -3.84 -14.88
CA ILE A 94 13.10 -4.89 -14.30
C ILE A 94 12.24 -5.78 -13.40
N LEU A 95 12.23 -7.09 -13.67
CA LEU A 95 11.54 -8.06 -12.82
C LEU A 95 12.30 -8.24 -11.50
N VAL A 96 11.58 -8.10 -10.39
CA VAL A 96 12.09 -8.30 -9.03
C VAL A 96 12.02 -9.79 -8.66
N GLY A 97 13.07 -10.30 -8.05
CA GLY A 97 13.15 -11.70 -7.61
C GLY A 97 14.37 -11.96 -6.72
N GLU A 98 14.56 -13.20 -6.31
CA GLU A 98 15.64 -13.58 -5.39
C GLU A 98 17.04 -13.21 -5.90
N LYS A 99 17.26 -13.25 -7.22
CA LYS A 99 18.55 -12.95 -7.85
C LYS A 99 18.67 -11.49 -8.28
N GLN A 100 17.58 -10.74 -8.23
CA GLN A 100 17.53 -9.37 -8.72
C GLN A 100 16.61 -8.54 -7.82
N LEU A 101 17.18 -7.56 -7.11
CA LEU A 101 16.50 -6.73 -6.10
C LEU A 101 15.91 -7.57 -4.95
N PRO A 102 16.72 -8.45 -4.27
CA PRO A 102 16.24 -9.38 -3.25
C PRO A 102 15.55 -8.70 -2.07
N ASP A 103 15.97 -7.49 -1.71
CA ASP A 103 15.36 -6.74 -0.60
C ASP A 103 13.92 -6.33 -0.93
N LEU A 104 13.66 -5.85 -2.14
CA LEU A 104 12.30 -5.55 -2.60
C LEU A 104 11.45 -6.81 -2.71
N TYR A 105 12.06 -7.91 -3.17
CA TYR A 105 11.37 -9.19 -3.24
C TYR A 105 10.93 -9.69 -1.86
N LYS A 106 11.79 -9.54 -0.85
CA LYS A 106 11.45 -9.86 0.54
C LYS A 106 10.30 -9.02 1.06
N LEU A 107 10.29 -7.71 0.82
CA LEU A 107 9.19 -6.82 1.23
C LEU A 107 7.85 -7.27 0.61
N LEU A 108 7.87 -7.68 -0.66
CA LEU A 108 6.68 -8.24 -1.32
C LEU A 108 6.20 -9.52 -0.63
N LEU A 109 7.11 -10.50 -0.41
CA LEU A 109 6.75 -11.78 0.19
C LEU A 109 6.22 -11.61 1.62
N ASP A 110 6.83 -10.73 2.41
CA ASP A 110 6.40 -10.43 3.77
C ASP A 110 5.00 -9.79 3.77
N ALA A 111 4.73 -8.82 2.87
CA ALA A 111 3.41 -8.22 2.73
C ALA A 111 2.36 -9.25 2.27
N CYS A 112 2.69 -10.11 1.31
CA CYS A 112 1.81 -11.17 0.84
C CYS A 112 1.47 -12.18 1.94
N LYS A 113 2.46 -12.56 2.76
CA LYS A 113 2.27 -13.46 3.90
C LYS A 113 1.34 -12.85 4.95
N ILE A 114 1.49 -11.55 5.25
CA ILE A 114 0.65 -10.87 6.23
C ILE A 114 -0.79 -10.76 5.72
N LEU A 115 -0.97 -10.37 4.47
CA LEU A 115 -2.29 -10.17 3.86
C LEU A 115 -2.95 -11.47 3.37
N ASP A 116 -2.28 -12.61 3.52
CA ASP A 116 -2.76 -13.92 3.05
C ASP A 116 -3.20 -13.86 1.57
N ILE A 117 -2.26 -13.48 0.69
CA ILE A 117 -2.45 -13.40 -0.75
C ILE A 117 -1.29 -14.03 -1.50
N ASP A 118 -1.55 -14.69 -2.61
CA ASP A 118 -0.49 -15.20 -3.48
C ASP A 118 0.33 -14.04 -4.08
N PRO A 119 1.66 -14.17 -4.14
CA PRO A 119 2.51 -13.09 -4.64
C PRO A 119 2.28 -12.86 -6.15
N PRO A 120 2.00 -11.60 -6.56
CA PRO A 120 2.04 -11.19 -7.96
C PRO A 120 3.49 -11.07 -8.43
N GLN A 121 3.70 -10.83 -9.72
CA GLN A 121 4.99 -10.37 -10.22
C GLN A 121 5.21 -8.92 -9.76
N LEU A 122 6.46 -8.59 -9.38
CA LEU A 122 6.85 -7.23 -9.03
C LEU A 122 7.87 -6.73 -10.04
N TYR A 123 7.66 -5.52 -10.55
CA TYR A 123 8.58 -4.85 -11.48
C TYR A 123 9.01 -3.50 -10.95
N VAL A 124 10.21 -3.08 -11.31
CA VAL A 124 10.72 -1.73 -11.10
C VAL A 124 10.90 -1.06 -12.45
N ARG A 125 10.33 0.13 -12.61
CA ARG A 125 10.41 0.95 -13.83
C ARG A 125 11.07 2.28 -13.53
N GLN A 126 12.04 2.68 -14.37
CA GLN A 126 12.59 4.02 -14.28
C GLN A 126 11.54 5.05 -14.72
N HIS A 127 11.20 5.96 -13.81
CA HIS A 127 10.29 7.05 -14.11
C HIS A 127 10.51 8.23 -13.15
N PRO A 128 10.46 9.50 -13.61
CA PRO A 128 10.71 10.67 -12.78
C PRO A 128 9.57 11.00 -11.80
N ALA A 129 8.33 10.64 -12.11
CA ALA A 129 7.21 10.85 -11.21
C ALA A 129 7.05 9.65 -10.26
N PRO A 130 7.00 9.86 -8.92
CA PRO A 130 6.78 8.78 -7.97
C PRO A 130 5.38 8.20 -8.16
N ASN A 131 5.32 6.90 -8.44
CA ASN A 131 4.08 6.17 -8.63
C ASN A 131 4.28 4.67 -8.39
N ALA A 132 3.19 4.00 -8.07
CA ALA A 132 3.04 2.56 -8.14
C ALA A 132 1.70 2.24 -8.81
N TYR A 133 1.58 1.07 -9.39
CA TYR A 133 0.31 0.63 -9.95
C TYR A 133 0.25 -0.88 -10.07
N THR A 134 -0.97 -1.39 -10.02
CA THR A 134 -1.28 -2.80 -10.17
C THR A 134 -2.02 -3.02 -11.47
N PHE A 135 -1.63 -4.07 -12.17
CA PHE A 135 -2.35 -4.57 -13.33
C PHE A 135 -2.75 -6.02 -13.13
N ALA A 136 -4.04 -6.28 -13.30
CA ALA A 136 -4.58 -7.61 -13.17
C ALA A 136 -5.57 -7.90 -14.28
N VAL A 137 -5.47 -9.10 -14.79
CA VAL A 137 -6.40 -9.63 -15.76
C VAL A 137 -6.84 -11.01 -15.33
N ARG A 138 -8.09 -11.29 -15.55
CA ARG A 138 -8.69 -12.56 -15.14
C ARG A 138 -7.99 -13.75 -15.79
N GLY A 139 -7.57 -14.70 -14.96
CA GLY A 139 -6.91 -15.94 -15.43
C GLY A 139 -5.43 -15.82 -15.72
N LYS A 140 -4.81 -14.66 -15.48
CA LYS A 140 -3.36 -14.46 -15.57
C LYS A 140 -2.76 -13.99 -14.25
N GLN A 141 -1.46 -14.23 -14.08
CA GLN A 141 -0.73 -13.73 -12.93
C GLN A 141 -0.68 -12.20 -13.00
N PRO A 142 -1.19 -11.49 -11.98
CA PRO A 142 -1.12 -10.04 -11.91
C PRO A 142 0.31 -9.56 -11.69
N PHE A 143 0.53 -8.28 -11.93
CA PHE A 143 1.80 -7.66 -11.61
C PHE A 143 1.62 -6.29 -10.95
N VAL A 144 2.61 -5.92 -10.15
CA VAL A 144 2.77 -4.61 -9.53
C VAL A 144 4.00 -3.95 -10.11
N VAL A 145 3.94 -2.66 -10.37
CA VAL A 145 5.07 -1.86 -10.85
C VAL A 145 5.36 -0.74 -9.85
N LEU A 146 6.62 -0.61 -9.45
CA LEU A 146 7.12 0.51 -8.65
C LEU A 146 8.02 1.39 -9.50
N HIS A 147 7.83 2.70 -9.44
CA HIS A 147 8.75 3.65 -10.07
C HIS A 147 9.98 3.88 -9.20
N THR A 148 11.15 4.03 -9.82
CA THR A 148 12.42 4.30 -9.12
C THR A 148 12.36 5.53 -8.24
N SER A 149 11.74 6.62 -8.72
CA SER A 149 11.56 7.86 -7.94
C SER A 149 10.75 7.67 -6.65
N LEU A 150 9.82 6.71 -6.62
CA LEU A 150 9.10 6.34 -5.41
C LEU A 150 10.03 5.60 -4.44
N ILE A 151 10.82 4.65 -4.93
CA ILE A 151 11.77 3.87 -4.14
C ILE A 151 12.82 4.79 -3.52
N ASP A 152 13.34 5.76 -4.28
CA ASP A 152 14.35 6.73 -3.82
C ASP A 152 13.84 7.65 -2.69
N MET A 153 12.52 7.84 -2.60
CA MET A 153 11.90 8.74 -1.62
C MET A 153 11.52 8.03 -0.32
N LEU A 154 11.31 6.73 -0.35
CA LEU A 154 10.70 5.96 0.72
C LEU A 154 11.71 5.07 1.47
N THR A 155 11.45 4.84 2.75
CA THR A 155 12.14 3.80 3.53
C THR A 155 11.66 2.41 3.15
N PRO A 156 12.40 1.33 3.51
CA PRO A 156 11.94 -0.03 3.23
C PRO A 156 10.55 -0.35 3.78
N GLU A 157 10.21 0.11 4.99
CA GLU A 157 8.91 -0.07 5.61
C GLU A 157 7.81 0.68 4.85
N GLU A 158 8.11 1.87 4.37
CA GLU A 158 7.20 2.69 3.55
C GLU A 158 7.00 2.07 2.16
N ILE A 159 8.04 1.50 1.56
CA ILE A 159 7.93 0.72 0.31
C ILE A 159 7.03 -0.50 0.54
N GLN A 160 7.17 -1.19 1.68
CA GLN A 160 6.28 -2.30 2.03
C GLN A 160 4.83 -1.83 2.15
N ALA A 161 4.58 -0.63 2.72
CA ALA A 161 3.23 -0.06 2.79
C ALA A 161 2.64 0.18 1.39
N VAL A 162 3.44 0.71 0.45
CA VAL A 162 3.01 0.90 -0.95
C VAL A 162 2.74 -0.44 -1.63
N ILE A 163 3.63 -1.43 -1.49
CA ILE A 163 3.40 -2.78 -2.02
C ILE A 163 2.10 -3.35 -1.47
N ALA A 164 1.86 -3.22 -0.16
CA ALA A 164 0.66 -3.73 0.48
C ALA A 164 -0.61 -2.99 0.05
N HIS A 165 -0.52 -1.69 -0.24
CA HIS A 165 -1.59 -0.91 -0.86
C HIS A 165 -1.97 -1.50 -2.22
N GLU A 166 -1.00 -1.76 -3.09
CA GLU A 166 -1.21 -2.39 -4.39
C GLU A 166 -1.77 -3.82 -4.27
N LEU A 167 -1.30 -4.59 -3.27
CA LEU A 167 -1.89 -5.89 -2.95
C LEU A 167 -3.35 -5.78 -2.47
N GLY A 168 -3.73 -4.66 -1.85
CA GLY A 168 -5.11 -4.34 -1.48
C GLY A 168 -6.02 -4.29 -2.70
N HIS A 169 -5.58 -3.66 -3.80
CA HIS A 169 -6.32 -3.66 -5.06
C HIS A 169 -6.53 -5.07 -5.62
N LEU A 170 -5.53 -5.93 -5.52
CA LEU A 170 -5.63 -7.33 -5.95
C LEU A 170 -6.58 -8.12 -5.05
N LYS A 171 -6.44 -8.02 -3.74
CA LYS A 171 -7.24 -8.78 -2.78
C LYS A 171 -8.72 -8.40 -2.80
N CYS A 172 -9.02 -7.16 -3.15
CA CYS A 172 -10.39 -6.63 -3.23
C CYS A 172 -10.98 -6.62 -4.65
N ASP A 173 -10.30 -7.26 -5.61
CA ASP A 173 -10.72 -7.35 -7.03
C ASP A 173 -10.84 -5.99 -7.75
N HIS A 174 -10.29 -4.91 -7.20
CA HIS A 174 -10.41 -3.57 -7.79
C HIS A 174 -9.80 -3.53 -9.20
N SER A 175 -8.62 -4.13 -9.37
CA SER A 175 -7.89 -4.12 -10.64
C SER A 175 -8.66 -4.79 -11.77
N VAL A 176 -9.51 -5.78 -11.47
CA VAL A 176 -10.35 -6.48 -12.45
C VAL A 176 -11.38 -5.55 -13.07
N TYR A 177 -11.89 -4.58 -12.31
CA TYR A 177 -12.89 -3.62 -12.78
C TYR A 177 -12.27 -2.31 -13.28
N LEU A 178 -11.13 -1.88 -12.73
CA LEU A 178 -10.46 -0.64 -13.10
C LEU A 178 -9.98 -0.65 -14.56
N THR A 179 -9.38 -1.73 -15.00
CA THR A 179 -8.83 -1.84 -16.35
C THR A 179 -9.91 -1.70 -17.44
N PRO A 180 -11.02 -2.48 -17.41
CA PRO A 180 -12.11 -2.34 -18.38
C PRO A 180 -12.75 -0.97 -18.37
N VAL A 181 -12.89 -0.39 -17.19
CA VAL A 181 -13.51 0.91 -16.98
C VAL A 181 -12.68 2.03 -17.60
N ASN A 182 -11.37 2.05 -17.38
CA ASN A 182 -10.47 3.02 -17.99
C ASN A 182 -10.49 2.92 -19.52
N LEU A 183 -10.57 1.71 -20.06
CA LEU A 183 -10.68 1.49 -21.50
C LEU A 183 -12.06 1.91 -22.06
N LEU A 184 -13.12 1.72 -21.29
CA LEU A 184 -14.46 2.21 -21.66
C LEU A 184 -14.50 3.74 -21.72
N ILE A 185 -13.89 4.40 -20.74
CA ILE A 185 -13.75 5.87 -20.71
C ILE A 185 -12.98 6.35 -21.93
N LEU A 186 -11.87 5.68 -22.25
CA LEU A 186 -11.05 6.01 -23.42
C LEU A 186 -11.84 5.81 -24.73
N ALA A 187 -12.55 4.70 -24.86
CA ALA A 187 -13.39 4.41 -26.04
C ALA A 187 -14.54 5.42 -26.18
N ALA A 188 -15.20 5.80 -25.09
CA ALA A 188 -16.29 6.79 -25.10
C ALA A 188 -15.81 8.20 -25.51
N ALA A 189 -14.54 8.54 -25.25
CA ALA A 189 -13.95 9.82 -25.68
C ALA A 189 -13.74 9.89 -27.20
N ILE A 190 -13.70 8.74 -27.91
CA ILE A 190 -13.45 8.67 -29.36
C ILE A 190 -14.75 8.74 -30.19
N VAL A 191 -15.93 8.45 -29.59
CA VAL A 191 -17.23 8.43 -30.29
C VAL A 191 -17.91 9.79 -30.20
N PRO A 192 -18.05 10.56 -31.33
CA PRO A 192 -18.68 11.87 -31.30
C PRO A 192 -20.19 11.78 -31.02
N ASN A 193 -20.70 12.70 -30.21
CA ASN A 193 -22.10 13.11 -30.07
C ASN A 193 -23.12 12.24 -29.31
N VAL A 194 -22.91 10.95 -29.08
CA VAL A 194 -23.92 10.11 -28.38
C VAL A 194 -23.43 9.66 -26.99
N GLY A 195 -22.14 9.70 -26.78
CA GLY A 195 -21.50 9.17 -25.59
C GLY A 195 -21.28 10.16 -24.43
N THR A 196 -21.34 11.48 -24.69
CA THR A 196 -20.75 12.45 -23.74
C THR A 196 -21.47 12.53 -22.40
N ILE A 197 -22.80 12.59 -22.37
CA ILE A 197 -23.55 12.72 -21.09
C ILE A 197 -23.55 11.39 -20.33
N VAL A 198 -23.82 10.27 -21.00
CA VAL A 198 -23.81 8.96 -20.39
C VAL A 198 -22.41 8.56 -19.97
N ALA A 199 -21.41 8.82 -20.82
CA ALA A 199 -20.01 8.58 -20.51
C ALA A 199 -19.52 9.44 -19.32
N GLN A 200 -19.92 10.69 -19.21
CA GLN A 200 -19.59 11.58 -18.08
C GLN A 200 -20.25 11.11 -16.78
N ALA A 201 -21.51 10.66 -16.81
CA ALA A 201 -22.18 10.14 -15.63
C ALA A 201 -21.54 8.83 -15.13
N ILE A 202 -21.24 7.89 -16.05
CA ILE A 202 -20.52 6.65 -15.73
C ILE A 202 -19.12 6.99 -15.21
N GLN A 203 -18.40 7.90 -15.87
CA GLN A 203 -17.09 8.33 -15.43
C GLN A 203 -17.09 8.90 -14.01
N ALA A 204 -18.07 9.74 -13.67
CA ALA A 204 -18.19 10.30 -12.32
C ALA A 204 -18.39 9.23 -11.26
N GLN A 205 -19.29 8.24 -11.50
CA GLN A 205 -19.50 7.11 -10.59
C GLN A 205 -18.25 6.23 -10.46
N LEU A 206 -17.53 6.02 -11.55
CA LEU A 206 -16.32 5.23 -11.55
C LEU A 206 -15.18 5.90 -10.81
N LEU A 207 -15.00 7.22 -10.99
CA LEU A 207 -14.02 7.99 -10.24
C LEU A 207 -14.36 8.00 -8.74
N GLU A 208 -15.64 8.06 -8.38
CA GLU A 208 -16.06 7.93 -6.99
C GLU A 208 -15.70 6.56 -6.42
N TRP A 209 -16.02 5.49 -7.14
CA TRP A 209 -15.65 4.15 -6.74
C TRP A 209 -14.13 3.96 -6.60
N VAL A 210 -13.33 4.47 -7.55
CA VAL A 210 -11.86 4.44 -7.47
C VAL A 210 -11.37 5.12 -6.19
N ARG A 211 -11.91 6.31 -5.87
CA ARG A 211 -11.55 7.01 -4.62
C ARG A 211 -11.91 6.22 -3.36
N CYS A 212 -13.04 5.53 -3.37
CA CYS A 212 -13.45 4.67 -2.25
C CYS A 212 -12.52 3.45 -2.10
N ALA A 213 -12.08 2.87 -3.22
CA ALA A 213 -11.14 1.75 -3.25
C ALA A 213 -9.79 2.11 -2.62
N GLU A 214 -9.33 3.36 -2.79
CA GLU A 214 -8.08 3.84 -2.17
C GLU A 214 -8.09 3.73 -0.64
N PHE A 215 -9.21 4.07 0.02
CA PHE A 215 -9.33 3.92 1.46
C PHE A 215 -9.20 2.46 1.92
N THR A 216 -9.74 1.53 1.14
CA THR A 216 -9.57 0.09 1.38
C THR A 216 -8.10 -0.33 1.24
N CYS A 217 -7.43 0.15 0.21
CA CYS A 217 -6.03 -0.17 -0.03
C CYS A 217 -5.09 0.43 1.02
N ASP A 218 -5.41 1.63 1.55
CA ASP A 218 -4.71 2.19 2.71
C ASP A 218 -4.89 1.32 3.96
N ARG A 219 -6.08 0.74 4.18
CA ARG A 219 -6.29 -0.23 5.27
C ARG A 219 -5.46 -1.49 5.06
N ALA A 220 -5.30 -1.99 3.83
CA ALA A 220 -4.41 -3.10 3.53
C ALA A 220 -2.94 -2.75 3.83
N ALA A 221 -2.50 -1.55 3.49
CA ALA A 221 -1.18 -1.04 3.85
C ALA A 221 -0.97 -1.01 5.37
N LEU A 222 -1.97 -0.53 6.13
CA LEU A 222 -1.91 -0.52 7.60
C LEU A 222 -1.90 -1.94 8.19
N LEU A 223 -2.67 -2.86 7.65
CA LEU A 223 -2.66 -4.26 8.09
C LEU A 223 -1.30 -4.92 7.88
N ALA A 224 -0.62 -4.62 6.77
CA ALA A 224 0.69 -5.18 6.46
C ALA A 224 1.83 -4.55 7.28
N THR A 225 1.77 -3.25 7.52
CA THR A 225 2.79 -2.54 8.29
C THR A 225 2.55 -2.62 9.80
N GLN A 226 1.29 -2.71 10.23
CA GLN A 226 0.83 -2.69 11.62
C GLN A 226 1.31 -1.45 12.39
N ASP A 227 1.69 -0.40 11.65
CA ASP A 227 2.08 0.90 12.17
C ASP A 227 1.43 2.02 11.33
N PRO A 228 0.46 2.77 11.89
CA PRO A 228 -0.20 3.85 11.18
C PRO A 228 0.74 4.99 10.79
N LYS A 229 1.84 5.19 11.53
CA LYS A 229 2.82 6.24 11.23
C LYS A 229 3.52 5.98 9.91
N VAL A 230 3.81 4.73 9.58
CA VAL A 230 4.42 4.34 8.30
C VAL A 230 3.50 4.72 7.13
N VAL A 231 2.22 4.35 7.19
CA VAL A 231 1.26 4.66 6.12
C VAL A 231 1.04 6.17 5.99
N MET A 232 0.86 6.87 7.10
CA MET A 232 0.69 8.33 7.08
C MET A 232 1.96 9.05 6.58
N SER A 233 3.16 8.52 6.86
CA SER A 233 4.43 9.06 6.35
C SER A 233 4.52 8.90 4.82
N VAL A 234 4.10 7.77 4.26
CA VAL A 234 3.98 7.61 2.80
C VAL A 234 3.10 8.69 2.21
N LEU A 235 1.90 8.89 2.77
CA LEU A 235 0.95 9.90 2.28
C LEU A 235 1.51 11.33 2.37
N MET A 236 2.22 11.64 3.45
CA MET A 236 2.91 12.93 3.62
C MET A 236 3.98 13.13 2.54
N LYS A 237 4.80 12.11 2.28
CA LYS A 237 5.85 12.18 1.26
C LYS A 237 5.26 12.26 -0.16
N LEU A 238 4.17 11.57 -0.45
CA LEU A 238 3.45 11.69 -1.72
C LEU A 238 2.81 13.07 -1.91
N ALA A 239 2.43 13.75 -0.82
CA ALA A 239 1.85 15.09 -0.88
C ALA A 239 2.88 16.18 -1.21
N GLY A 240 4.09 16.07 -0.70
CA GLY A 240 5.07 17.15 -0.84
C GLY A 240 6.51 16.73 -0.55
N GLY A 241 6.81 15.43 -0.58
CA GLY A 241 8.15 14.93 -0.33
C GLY A 241 9.02 14.87 -1.59
N SER A 242 10.31 14.88 -1.33
CA SER A 242 11.37 14.53 -2.28
C SER A 242 12.55 13.98 -1.47
N PRO A 243 13.52 13.29 -2.07
CA PRO A 243 14.69 12.81 -1.33
C PRO A 243 15.41 13.90 -0.53
N THR A 244 15.44 15.14 -1.04
CA THR A 244 16.05 16.29 -0.38
C THR A 244 15.19 16.92 0.71
N LEU A 245 13.87 16.87 0.60
CA LEU A 245 12.94 17.45 1.57
C LEU A 245 12.53 16.47 2.66
N ALA A 246 12.56 15.17 2.39
CA ALA A 246 12.11 14.14 3.32
C ALA A 246 12.69 14.27 4.75
N PRO A 247 13.98 14.62 4.96
CA PRO A 247 14.53 14.79 6.31
C PRO A 247 13.95 15.99 7.09
N GLN A 248 13.28 16.92 6.41
CA GLN A 248 12.69 18.13 7.01
C GLN A 248 11.18 17.99 7.23
N LEU A 249 10.57 16.90 6.74
CA LEU A 249 9.15 16.65 6.94
C LEU A 249 8.86 16.22 8.39
N ASN A 250 7.75 16.68 8.93
CA ASN A 250 7.31 16.35 10.28
C ASN A 250 5.91 15.71 10.23
N LEU A 251 5.87 14.44 10.62
CA LEU A 251 4.63 13.66 10.56
C LEU A 251 3.53 14.20 11.50
N ASP A 252 3.90 14.64 12.70
CA ASP A 252 2.92 15.17 13.66
C ASP A 252 2.28 16.47 13.15
N ALA A 253 3.07 17.32 12.48
CA ALA A 253 2.57 18.52 11.82
C ALA A 253 1.62 18.17 10.66
N PHE A 254 1.94 17.15 9.87
CA PHE A 254 1.07 16.67 8.79
C PHE A 254 -0.24 16.08 9.32
N VAL A 255 -0.20 15.31 10.40
CA VAL A 255 -1.40 14.77 11.06
C VAL A 255 -2.26 15.90 11.65
N ALA A 256 -1.64 16.92 12.26
CA ALA A 256 -2.35 18.10 12.74
C ALA A 256 -3.04 18.86 11.57
N GLN A 257 -2.37 18.99 10.43
CA GLN A 257 -2.95 19.55 9.21
C GLN A 257 -4.14 18.72 8.71
N ALA A 258 -4.03 17.38 8.74
CA ALA A 258 -5.10 16.49 8.34
C ALA A 258 -6.36 16.62 9.21
N ARG A 259 -6.17 16.81 10.53
CA ARG A 259 -7.26 17.07 11.48
C ARG A 259 -7.89 18.44 11.26
N ALA A 260 -7.08 19.49 11.05
CA ALA A 260 -7.57 20.82 10.76
C ALA A 260 -8.38 20.89 9.44
N TYR A 261 -7.95 20.14 8.41
CA TYR A 261 -8.68 20.05 7.15
C TYR A 261 -10.11 19.54 7.34
N ASP A 262 -10.34 18.64 8.28
CA ASP A 262 -11.68 18.10 8.58
C ASP A 262 -12.63 19.18 9.11
N ASP A 263 -12.13 20.03 9.98
CA ASP A 263 -12.96 21.10 10.58
C ASP A 263 -13.33 22.17 9.54
N ILE A 264 -12.38 22.50 8.67
CA ILE A 264 -12.63 23.45 7.57
C ILE A 264 -13.58 22.83 6.52
N SER A 265 -13.44 21.54 6.23
CA SER A 265 -14.25 20.86 5.22
C SER A 265 -15.72 20.67 5.61
N LYS A 266 -16.09 20.88 6.88
CA LYS A 266 -17.47 20.86 7.37
C LYS A 266 -18.21 22.17 7.11
N THR A 267 -17.53 23.23 6.69
CA THR A 267 -18.17 24.47 6.28
C THR A 267 -18.76 24.33 4.87
N GLU A 268 -19.85 25.05 4.57
CA GLU A 268 -20.52 25.01 3.27
C GLU A 268 -19.54 25.31 2.11
N LEU A 269 -18.68 26.31 2.28
CA LEU A 269 -17.63 26.62 1.32
C LEU A 269 -16.58 25.50 1.24
N GLY A 270 -16.22 24.92 2.37
CA GLY A 270 -15.27 23.81 2.44
C GLY A 270 -15.77 22.57 1.71
N GLU A 271 -17.04 22.22 1.85
CA GLU A 271 -17.67 21.10 1.13
C GLU A 271 -17.70 21.34 -0.38
N MET A 272 -18.04 22.54 -0.80
CA MET A 272 -18.06 22.92 -2.22
C MET A 272 -16.66 22.85 -2.86
N VAL A 273 -15.64 23.39 -2.17
CA VAL A 273 -14.24 23.32 -2.65
C VAL A 273 -13.74 21.87 -2.65
N LYS A 274 -14.07 21.08 -1.65
CA LYS A 274 -13.74 19.66 -1.58
C LYS A 274 -14.36 18.90 -2.76
N ALA A 275 -15.65 19.08 -3.02
CA ALA A 275 -16.34 18.44 -4.13
C ALA A 275 -15.72 18.82 -5.48
N ALA A 276 -15.45 20.12 -5.71
CA ALA A 276 -14.84 20.60 -6.95
C ALA A 276 -13.41 20.08 -7.16
N ARG A 277 -12.61 20.02 -6.09
CA ARG A 277 -11.23 19.55 -6.17
C ARG A 277 -11.11 18.02 -6.30
N THR A 278 -12.03 17.28 -5.70
CA THR A 278 -11.98 15.81 -5.73
C THR A 278 -12.64 15.20 -6.96
N ALA A 279 -13.54 15.92 -7.63
CA ALA A 279 -14.32 15.41 -8.76
C ALA A 279 -13.48 14.86 -9.92
N GLN A 280 -12.28 15.39 -10.14
CA GLN A 280 -11.40 14.98 -11.25
C GLN A 280 -10.21 14.14 -10.81
N LEU A 281 -10.05 13.87 -9.51
CA LEU A 281 -8.92 13.10 -8.99
C LEU A 281 -9.25 11.60 -8.98
N THR A 282 -8.31 10.80 -9.43
CA THR A 282 -8.36 9.34 -9.28
C THR A 282 -8.03 8.90 -7.85
N HIS A 283 -7.26 9.70 -7.12
CA HIS A 283 -6.93 9.44 -5.71
C HIS A 283 -7.48 10.55 -4.82
N PRO A 284 -8.02 10.23 -3.64
CA PRO A 284 -8.36 11.23 -2.64
C PRO A 284 -7.11 12.00 -2.20
N VAL A 285 -7.30 13.25 -1.76
CA VAL A 285 -6.17 14.06 -1.29
C VAL A 285 -5.46 13.38 -0.11
N PRO A 286 -4.11 13.41 -0.04
CA PRO A 286 -3.33 12.67 0.96
C PRO A 286 -3.72 12.96 2.41
N VAL A 287 -4.07 14.20 2.73
CA VAL A 287 -4.51 14.58 4.10
C VAL A 287 -5.80 13.85 4.51
N LEU A 288 -6.72 13.62 3.59
CA LEU A 288 -7.96 12.90 3.85
C LEU A 288 -7.69 11.41 4.09
N ARG A 289 -6.81 10.81 3.29
CA ARG A 289 -6.38 9.42 3.43
C ARG A 289 -5.67 9.21 4.78
N ALA A 290 -4.74 10.09 5.12
CA ALA A 290 -4.02 10.04 6.41
C ALA A 290 -4.99 10.10 7.60
N ARG A 291 -6.01 10.96 7.52
CA ARG A 291 -7.03 11.05 8.56
C ARG A 291 -7.87 9.79 8.70
N GLU A 292 -8.26 9.16 7.60
CA GLU A 292 -9.01 7.90 7.66
C GLU A 292 -8.16 6.77 8.24
N ILE A 293 -6.85 6.73 7.98
CA ILE A 293 -5.91 5.80 8.61
C ILE A 293 -5.76 6.06 10.11
N ASP A 294 -5.61 7.32 10.54
CA ASP A 294 -5.55 7.71 11.97
C ASP A 294 -6.80 7.23 12.74
N ARG A 295 -7.98 7.42 12.14
CA ARG A 295 -9.26 6.95 12.69
C ARG A 295 -9.35 5.43 12.76
N TRP A 296 -9.07 4.76 11.66
CA TRP A 296 -9.26 3.31 11.61
C TRP A 296 -8.25 2.58 12.49
N ALA A 297 -7.00 3.05 12.57
CA ALA A 297 -5.99 2.51 13.48
C ALA A 297 -6.42 2.55 14.96
N SER A 298 -7.19 3.57 15.34
CA SER A 298 -7.72 3.73 16.69
C SER A 298 -9.05 2.99 16.93
N SER A 299 -9.60 2.33 15.90
CA SER A 299 -10.91 1.67 15.99
C SER A 299 -10.83 0.29 16.62
N THR A 300 -11.95 -0.13 17.25
CA THR A 300 -12.12 -1.50 17.75
C THR A 300 -12.12 -2.53 16.62
N GLU A 301 -12.58 -2.16 15.42
CA GLU A 301 -12.57 -3.00 14.23
C GLU A 301 -11.15 -3.45 13.87
N TYR A 302 -10.22 -2.51 13.75
CA TYR A 302 -8.82 -2.80 13.46
C TYR A 302 -8.17 -3.66 14.54
N GLN A 303 -8.36 -3.32 15.82
CA GLN A 303 -7.81 -4.08 16.94
C GLN A 303 -8.36 -5.51 16.98
N THR A 304 -9.66 -5.69 16.76
CA THR A 304 -10.30 -7.00 16.72
C THR A 304 -9.76 -7.84 15.55
N LEU A 305 -9.54 -7.22 14.39
CA LEU A 305 -8.95 -7.87 13.22
C LEU A 305 -7.57 -8.44 13.51
N LEU A 306 -6.68 -7.64 14.11
CA LEU A 306 -5.34 -8.09 14.48
C LEU A 306 -5.38 -9.24 15.50
N HIS A 307 -6.20 -9.14 16.55
CA HIS A 307 -6.31 -10.17 17.58
C HIS A 307 -6.90 -11.47 17.06
N SER A 308 -7.99 -11.40 16.30
CA SER A 308 -8.70 -12.61 15.83
C SER A 308 -7.86 -13.45 14.85
N HIS A 309 -7.03 -12.82 14.03
CA HIS A 309 -6.14 -13.50 13.10
C HIS A 309 -4.82 -13.93 13.74
N GLY A 310 -4.33 -13.18 14.72
CA GLY A 310 -3.15 -13.56 15.51
C GLY A 310 -3.35 -14.90 16.25
N LEU A 311 -4.53 -15.13 16.80
CA LEU A 311 -4.88 -16.41 17.46
C LEU A 311 -4.92 -17.59 16.47
N LYS A 312 -5.38 -17.39 15.23
CA LYS A 312 -5.38 -18.42 14.18
C LYS A 312 -3.98 -18.79 13.74
N SER A 313 -3.06 -17.84 13.72
CA SER A 313 -1.65 -18.08 13.36
C SER A 313 -0.95 -19.05 14.31
N THR A 314 -1.36 -19.11 15.58
CA THR A 314 -0.80 -20.03 16.57
C THR A 314 -1.34 -21.46 16.47
N ASN A 315 -2.47 -21.67 15.82
CA ASN A 315 -3.16 -22.96 15.76
C ASN A 315 -2.93 -23.76 14.47
N ASN A 316 -1.99 -23.36 13.60
CA ASN A 316 -1.61 -24.05 12.35
C ASN A 316 -2.78 -24.43 11.41
N GLU A 317 -3.90 -23.76 11.47
CA GLU A 317 -4.95 -23.95 10.49
C GLU A 317 -4.52 -23.34 9.14
N VAL A 318 -4.30 -24.21 8.16
CA VAL A 318 -4.04 -23.79 6.77
C VAL A 318 -5.36 -23.25 6.21
N ALA A 319 -5.54 -21.96 6.29
CA ALA A 319 -6.67 -21.31 5.63
C ALA A 319 -6.50 -21.39 4.09
N PRO A 320 -7.60 -21.47 3.33
CA PRO A 320 -7.52 -21.40 1.88
C PRO A 320 -6.89 -20.06 1.47
N LYS A 321 -5.85 -20.12 0.66
CA LYS A 321 -5.20 -18.93 0.12
C LYS A 321 -6.22 -18.14 -0.70
N GLY A 322 -6.56 -16.96 -0.23
CA GLY A 322 -7.35 -16.01 -0.99
C GLY A 322 -6.51 -15.33 -2.05
N GLY A 323 -7.11 -14.92 -3.15
CA GLY A 323 -6.40 -14.11 -4.13
C GLY A 323 -6.81 -14.40 -5.56
N TRP A 324 -6.06 -13.80 -6.49
CA TRP A 324 -6.31 -13.74 -7.92
C TRP A 324 -6.44 -15.11 -8.64
N ARG A 325 -5.95 -16.20 -8.06
CA ARG A 325 -6.07 -17.56 -8.64
C ARG A 325 -7.52 -18.07 -8.73
N ASN A 326 -8.41 -17.47 -7.96
CA ASN A 326 -9.83 -17.82 -7.90
C ASN A 326 -10.71 -16.91 -8.77
N TRP A 327 -10.13 -16.02 -9.54
CA TRP A 327 -10.84 -15.07 -10.42
C TRP A 327 -11.38 -15.71 -11.71
#